data_f8b5f892658308354275e87d2be7319a
#
_entry.id   f8b5f892658308354275e87d2be7319a
#
_cell.length_a   1.000
_cell.length_b   1.000
_cell.length_c   1.000
_cell.angle_alpha   90.00
_cell.angle_beta   90.00
_cell.angle_gamma   90.00
#
_symmetry.space_group_name_H-M   'P 1'
#
loop_
_entity.id
_entity.type
_entity.pdbx_description
1 polymer ?
#
loop_
_entity_poly.entity_id
_entity_poly.type
_entity_poly.pdbx_seq_one_letter_code
_entity_poly.pdbx_strand_id
1 'polypeptide(L)'
;SRFGEARVSMPGGCAIGSRPVDIHIKGLEAMGALIKISHGYIDASSAHLPGKRLQGAKIFMDQVTVTGTENLMMAAVLADGITILDNSAREPEIVDLGMCLKKMGAKIEGLGSDRIVVEGVRNLHSANHTIMFDRIEAGTYLVAAAMTGGKVVCRNVDPTKMEAIIQKLLECGVHIESTKESITIKSDKKIKAVNITTAPYPGFPTDMQAQFMALNTVADGVGEITESIFENRFMHVQELQRMGAVIDIKHNTAIIRGEENLEGARVMATDLRASAGLVLAGLVAKGTTQIDRIYHLDRGYEDLEAKLNRLGANIKRVS
;
A
#
# COMPACT_ATOMS: atom_id res chain seq x y z
N SER A 1 11.92 18.74 12.86
CA SER A 1 11.08 19.95 12.83
C SER A 1 10.58 20.36 14.22
N ARG A 2 10.19 19.42 15.10
CA ARG A 2 9.60 19.74 16.42
C ARG A 2 10.64 19.91 17.52
N PHE A 3 11.64 19.04 17.59
CA PHE A 3 12.62 18.98 18.68
C PHE A 3 14.00 19.52 18.31
N GLY A 4 14.25 19.76 17.03
CA GLY A 4 15.51 20.27 16.53
C GLY A 4 16.60 19.22 16.31
N GLU A 5 16.45 18.03 16.90
CA GLU A 5 17.39 16.91 16.77
C GLU A 5 16.65 15.58 16.73
N ALA A 6 17.19 14.63 15.99
CA ALA A 6 16.69 13.25 15.93
C ALA A 6 17.83 12.29 15.57
N ARG A 7 17.82 11.11 16.17
CA ARG A 7 18.64 9.97 15.79
C ARG A 7 17.77 8.76 15.57
N VAL A 8 17.81 8.21 14.36
CA VAL A 8 17.00 7.05 13.96
C VAL A 8 17.88 5.99 13.31
N SER A 9 17.55 4.71 13.51
CA SER A 9 18.22 3.64 12.77
C SER A 9 17.82 3.71 11.29
N MET A 10 18.71 3.25 10.42
CA MET A 10 18.34 3.04 9.01
C MET A 10 17.11 2.13 8.94
N PRO A 11 16.12 2.46 8.10
CA PRO A 11 14.90 1.68 8.02
C PRO A 11 15.18 0.25 7.54
N GLY A 12 14.70 -0.70 8.30
CA GLY A 12 14.49 -2.07 7.82
C GLY A 12 13.17 -2.18 7.07
N GLY A 13 12.85 -3.36 6.54
CA GLY A 13 11.57 -3.59 5.87
C GLY A 13 11.48 -4.94 5.20
N CYS A 14 10.37 -5.16 4.48
CA CYS A 14 10.21 -6.32 3.64
C CYS A 14 11.23 -6.30 2.50
N ALA A 15 11.73 -7.47 2.09
CA ALA A 15 12.73 -7.63 1.04
C ALA A 15 12.13 -7.49 -0.39
N ILE A 16 11.18 -6.57 -0.57
CA ILE A 16 10.47 -6.33 -1.85
C ILE A 16 11.22 -5.40 -2.81
N GLY A 17 12.24 -4.70 -2.33
CA GLY A 17 13.05 -3.77 -3.12
C GLY A 17 13.79 -2.78 -2.24
N SER A 18 14.58 -1.92 -2.88
CA SER A 18 15.27 -0.83 -2.21
C SER A 18 14.26 0.14 -1.58
N ARG A 19 14.59 0.65 -0.40
CA ARG A 19 13.83 1.72 0.27
C ARG A 19 14.73 2.93 0.41
N PRO A 20 14.86 3.72 -0.65
CA PRO A 20 15.76 4.87 -0.64
C PRO A 20 15.28 5.89 0.39
N VAL A 21 16.14 6.20 1.35
CA VAL A 21 15.92 7.28 2.32
C VAL A 21 16.47 8.61 1.81
N ASP A 22 17.15 8.60 0.68
CA ASP A 22 17.82 9.74 0.08
C ASP A 22 16.86 10.88 -0.25
N ILE A 23 15.63 10.59 -0.71
CA ILE A 23 14.59 11.60 -0.97
C ILE A 23 14.23 12.35 0.32
N HIS A 24 14.06 11.59 1.42
CA HIS A 24 13.77 12.18 2.73
C HIS A 24 14.93 13.06 3.20
N ILE A 25 16.17 12.56 3.04
CA ILE A 25 17.40 13.26 3.45
C ILE A 25 17.57 14.53 2.63
N LYS A 26 17.57 14.43 1.30
CA LYS A 26 17.70 15.58 0.39
C LYS A 26 16.63 16.65 0.67
N GLY A 27 15.39 16.24 0.90
CA GLY A 27 14.30 17.16 1.22
C GLY A 27 14.52 17.89 2.54
N LEU A 28 14.92 17.19 3.59
CA LEU A 28 15.22 17.80 4.89
C LEU A 28 16.48 18.68 4.84
N GLU A 29 17.52 18.30 4.09
CA GLU A 29 18.71 19.12 3.87
C GLU A 29 18.36 20.39 3.08
N ALA A 30 17.50 20.31 2.07
CA ALA A 30 16.98 21.49 1.37
C ALA A 30 16.24 22.44 2.33
N MET A 31 15.63 21.92 3.38
CA MET A 31 14.99 22.68 4.47
C MET A 31 16.01 23.13 5.54
N GLY A 32 17.30 22.91 5.34
CA GLY A 32 18.38 23.37 6.21
C GLY A 32 18.78 22.38 7.32
N ALA A 33 18.29 21.16 7.34
CA ALA A 33 18.78 20.18 8.30
C ALA A 33 20.22 19.76 8.00
N LEU A 34 21.03 19.57 9.03
CA LEU A 34 22.31 18.88 8.95
C LEU A 34 22.06 17.40 9.20
N ILE A 35 22.41 16.56 8.22
CA ILE A 35 22.19 15.11 8.31
C ILE A 35 23.52 14.38 8.17
N LYS A 36 23.77 13.44 9.08
CA LYS A 36 24.92 12.54 9.06
C LYS A 36 24.47 11.09 9.15
N ILE A 37 24.95 10.27 8.26
CA ILE A 37 24.74 8.82 8.30
C ILE A 37 26.01 8.18 8.84
N SER A 38 25.88 7.44 9.93
CA SER A 38 27.00 6.73 10.54
C SER A 38 26.55 5.49 11.29
N HIS A 39 27.28 4.39 11.12
CA HIS A 39 27.05 3.13 11.85
C HIS A 39 25.60 2.61 11.82
N GLY A 40 24.91 2.77 10.67
CA GLY A 40 23.52 2.34 10.51
C GLY A 40 22.48 3.28 11.13
N TYR A 41 22.88 4.50 11.53
CA TYR A 41 21.99 5.54 12.06
C TYR A 41 22.01 6.78 11.18
N ILE A 42 20.88 7.48 11.18
CA ILE A 42 20.71 8.81 10.61
C ILE A 42 20.61 9.79 11.78
N ASP A 43 21.57 10.67 11.90
CA ASP A 43 21.57 11.78 12.86
C ASP A 43 21.16 13.05 12.11
N ALA A 44 20.06 13.68 12.52
CA ALA A 44 19.54 14.90 11.89
C ALA A 44 19.44 16.03 12.91
N SER A 45 19.89 17.23 12.55
CA SER A 45 19.83 18.39 13.42
C SER A 45 19.45 19.67 12.66
N SER A 46 18.57 20.46 13.27
CA SER A 46 18.27 21.84 12.88
C SER A 46 18.70 22.85 13.97
N ALA A 47 19.52 22.40 14.94
CA ALA A 47 19.90 23.19 16.11
C ALA A 47 20.63 24.50 15.78
N HIS A 48 21.31 24.58 14.63
CA HIS A 48 22.03 25.76 14.12
C HIS A 48 21.12 26.79 13.45
N LEU A 49 19.87 26.42 13.12
CA LEU A 49 18.90 27.30 12.48
C LEU A 49 18.20 28.22 13.48
N PRO A 50 17.69 29.40 13.05
CA PRO A 50 16.93 30.28 13.91
C PRO A 50 15.74 29.56 14.54
N GLY A 51 15.63 29.65 15.89
CA GLY A 51 14.59 28.96 16.64
C GLY A 51 14.63 27.42 16.53
N LYS A 52 15.71 26.85 16.02
CA LYS A 52 15.88 25.41 15.70
C LYS A 52 14.84 24.88 14.70
N ARG A 53 14.29 25.76 13.87
CA ARG A 53 13.22 25.41 12.93
C ARG A 53 13.78 25.22 11.53
N LEU A 54 13.27 24.21 10.84
CA LEU A 54 13.52 24.03 9.41
C LEU A 54 13.00 25.24 8.63
N GLN A 55 13.59 25.49 7.47
CA GLN A 55 13.24 26.61 6.59
C GLN A 55 12.40 26.11 5.43
N GLY A 56 11.46 26.93 4.96
CA GLY A 56 10.69 26.66 3.75
C GLY A 56 11.61 26.51 2.55
N ALA A 57 11.31 25.55 1.70
CA ALA A 57 12.14 25.21 0.54
C ALA A 57 11.29 24.78 -0.65
N LYS A 58 11.85 24.90 -1.86
CA LYS A 58 11.28 24.25 -3.05
C LYS A 58 11.98 22.91 -3.25
N ILE A 59 11.23 21.83 -3.16
CA ILE A 59 11.71 20.45 -3.23
C ILE A 59 11.04 19.77 -4.41
N PHE A 60 11.85 19.27 -5.36
CA PHE A 60 11.41 18.39 -6.42
C PHE A 60 11.81 16.96 -6.05
N MET A 61 10.86 16.06 -6.01
CA MET A 61 11.12 14.65 -5.75
C MET A 61 11.44 13.93 -7.05
N ASP A 62 12.65 13.37 -7.17
CA ASP A 62 13.12 12.66 -8.37
C ASP A 62 12.20 11.48 -8.74
N GLN A 63 11.55 10.90 -7.74
CA GLN A 63 10.55 9.84 -7.89
C GLN A 63 9.32 10.14 -7.02
N VAL A 64 8.15 9.79 -7.52
CA VAL A 64 6.92 9.84 -6.72
C VAL A 64 7.04 8.86 -5.55
N THR A 65 6.90 9.37 -4.34
CA THR A 65 7.00 8.56 -3.11
C THR A 65 5.96 8.98 -2.09
N VAL A 66 5.17 8.01 -1.62
CA VAL A 66 4.14 8.23 -0.61
C VAL A 66 4.78 8.69 0.69
N THR A 67 5.67 7.88 1.26
CA THR A 67 6.31 8.17 2.56
C THR A 67 7.21 9.39 2.51
N GLY A 68 7.84 9.68 1.35
CA GLY A 68 8.61 10.92 1.14
C GLY A 68 7.71 12.15 1.19
N THR A 69 6.58 12.12 0.50
CA THR A 69 5.58 13.21 0.50
C THR A 69 5.02 13.43 1.91
N GLU A 70 4.61 12.37 2.60
CA GLU A 70 4.10 12.45 3.98
C GLU A 70 5.12 13.07 4.94
N ASN A 71 6.34 12.54 4.93
CA ASN A 71 7.39 12.98 5.83
C ASN A 71 7.77 14.45 5.60
N LEU A 72 7.96 14.85 4.34
CA LEU A 72 8.33 16.23 4.00
C LEU A 72 7.17 17.20 4.25
N MET A 73 5.92 16.80 4.01
CA MET A 73 4.73 17.59 4.35
C MET A 73 4.64 17.79 5.87
N MET A 74 4.81 16.74 6.68
CA MET A 74 4.85 16.86 8.14
C MET A 74 5.99 17.72 8.65
N ALA A 75 7.16 17.67 8.00
CA ALA A 75 8.29 18.54 8.35
C ALA A 75 7.97 20.00 8.01
N ALA A 76 7.36 20.25 6.86
CA ALA A 76 7.06 21.57 6.34
C ALA A 76 6.03 22.35 7.18
N VAL A 77 5.04 21.67 7.78
CA VAL A 77 4.00 22.37 8.57
C VAL A 77 4.55 23.14 9.77
N LEU A 78 5.73 22.80 10.28
CA LEU A 78 6.40 23.51 11.37
C LEU A 78 7.68 24.25 10.91
N ALA A 79 7.96 24.34 9.63
CA ALA A 79 9.08 25.12 9.09
C ALA A 79 8.78 26.63 9.11
N ASP A 80 9.83 27.45 8.98
CA ASP A 80 9.65 28.90 8.78
C ASP A 80 9.58 29.21 7.27
N GLY A 81 8.51 29.84 6.82
CA GLY A 81 8.28 30.21 5.43
C GLY A 81 7.44 29.18 4.66
N ILE A 82 7.56 29.18 3.34
CA ILE A 82 6.75 28.36 2.43
C ILE A 82 7.60 27.21 1.89
N THR A 83 7.07 25.99 1.98
CA THR A 83 7.63 24.80 1.33
C THR A 83 6.75 24.41 0.15
N ILE A 84 7.39 24.13 -0.99
CA ILE A 84 6.73 23.63 -2.20
C ILE A 84 7.29 22.23 -2.46
N LEU A 85 6.40 21.23 -2.49
CA LEU A 85 6.73 19.86 -2.85
C LEU A 85 6.21 19.62 -4.26
N ASP A 86 7.12 19.50 -5.23
CA ASP A 86 6.82 19.17 -6.62
C ASP A 86 7.06 17.67 -6.87
N ASN A 87 6.29 17.06 -7.76
CA ASN A 87 6.22 15.62 -8.04
C ASN A 87 5.79 14.79 -6.82
N SER A 88 4.86 15.33 -6.05
CA SER A 88 4.29 14.69 -4.86
C SER A 88 3.42 13.48 -5.21
N ALA A 89 3.38 12.53 -4.30
CA ALA A 89 2.41 11.44 -4.34
C ALA A 89 0.98 11.99 -4.16
N ARG A 90 0.01 11.36 -4.83
CA ARG A 90 -1.39 11.81 -4.87
C ARG A 90 -2.37 10.84 -4.21
N GLU A 91 -1.83 9.81 -3.57
CA GLU A 91 -2.61 8.78 -2.89
C GLU A 91 -3.61 9.39 -1.91
N PRO A 92 -4.81 8.77 -1.77
CA PRO A 92 -5.83 9.24 -0.82
C PRO A 92 -5.32 9.39 0.60
N GLU A 93 -4.33 8.60 1.00
CA GLU A 93 -3.66 8.64 2.30
C GLU A 93 -2.92 9.96 2.53
N ILE A 94 -2.31 10.53 1.47
CA ILE A 94 -1.68 11.86 1.50
C ILE A 94 -2.72 12.94 1.78
N VAL A 95 -3.87 12.83 1.11
CA VAL A 95 -4.98 13.76 1.30
C VAL A 95 -5.52 13.67 2.72
N ASP A 96 -5.69 12.45 3.23
CA ASP A 96 -6.19 12.20 4.59
C ASP A 96 -5.25 12.78 5.66
N LEU A 97 -3.94 12.52 5.55
CA LEU A 97 -2.93 13.13 6.42
C LEU A 97 -2.96 14.66 6.34
N GLY A 98 -3.00 15.21 5.12
CA GLY A 98 -3.06 16.65 4.92
C GLY A 98 -4.31 17.28 5.54
N MET A 99 -5.47 16.62 5.45
CA MET A 99 -6.71 17.07 6.09
C MET A 99 -6.63 16.98 7.61
N CYS A 100 -5.99 15.96 8.16
CA CYS A 100 -5.69 15.88 9.59
C CYS A 100 -4.83 17.06 10.05
N LEU A 101 -3.74 17.33 9.35
CA LEU A 101 -2.83 18.44 9.64
C LEU A 101 -3.55 19.81 9.52
N LYS A 102 -4.42 20.00 8.53
CA LYS A 102 -5.24 21.22 8.39
C LYS A 102 -6.19 21.39 9.58
N LYS A 103 -6.83 20.32 10.05
CA LYS A 103 -7.62 20.36 11.30
C LYS A 103 -6.79 20.70 12.52
N MET A 104 -5.50 20.40 12.52
CA MET A 104 -4.55 20.80 13.58
C MET A 104 -4.04 22.24 13.43
N GLY A 105 -4.47 22.97 12.38
CA GLY A 105 -4.09 24.36 12.14
C GLY A 105 -3.01 24.55 11.07
N ALA A 106 -2.59 23.49 10.36
CA ALA A 106 -1.64 23.62 9.25
C ALA A 106 -2.29 24.31 8.04
N LYS A 107 -1.48 25.03 7.28
CA LYS A 107 -1.86 25.70 6.04
C LYS A 107 -1.26 24.93 4.86
N ILE A 108 -2.10 24.15 4.18
CA ILE A 108 -1.69 23.26 3.09
C ILE A 108 -2.64 23.45 1.91
N GLU A 109 -2.08 23.59 0.71
CA GLU A 109 -2.80 23.64 -0.55
C GLU A 109 -2.29 22.56 -1.50
N GLY A 110 -3.08 22.18 -2.52
CA GLY A 110 -2.69 21.23 -3.55
C GLY A 110 -2.74 19.75 -3.13
N LEU A 111 -3.41 19.40 -2.01
CA LEU A 111 -3.60 18.00 -1.62
C LEU A 111 -4.28 17.20 -2.73
N GLY A 112 -3.72 16.02 -3.07
CA GLY A 112 -4.22 15.17 -4.16
C GLY A 112 -3.71 15.57 -5.54
N SER A 113 -2.88 16.62 -5.65
CA SER A 113 -2.17 16.98 -6.87
C SER A 113 -0.67 16.61 -6.76
N ASP A 114 0.05 16.74 -7.85
CA ASP A 114 1.50 16.53 -7.91
C ASP A 114 2.31 17.68 -7.29
N ARG A 115 1.63 18.75 -6.88
CA ARG A 115 2.23 19.91 -6.25
C ARG A 115 1.50 20.28 -4.97
N ILE A 116 2.22 20.20 -3.84
CA ILE A 116 1.71 20.56 -2.52
C ILE A 116 2.48 21.79 -2.02
N VAL A 117 1.73 22.80 -1.55
CA VAL A 117 2.27 24.04 -0.97
C VAL A 117 1.91 24.07 0.51
N VAL A 118 2.91 24.25 1.35
CA VAL A 118 2.77 24.31 2.81
C VAL A 118 3.32 25.63 3.32
N GLU A 119 2.47 26.47 3.91
CA GLU A 119 2.90 27.63 4.71
C GLU A 119 3.10 27.18 6.15
N GLY A 120 4.34 27.24 6.65
CA GLY A 120 4.66 26.78 7.98
C GLY A 120 4.01 27.62 9.08
N VAL A 121 3.62 26.95 10.14
CA VAL A 121 2.98 27.56 11.32
C VAL A 121 3.85 27.40 12.56
N ARG A 122 3.67 28.24 13.57
CA ARG A 122 4.47 28.14 14.79
C ARG A 122 4.08 26.94 15.66
N ASN A 123 2.78 26.67 15.74
CA ASN A 123 2.25 25.61 16.57
C ASN A 123 1.09 24.92 15.88
N LEU A 124 0.94 23.64 16.12
CA LEU A 124 -0.26 22.87 15.82
C LEU A 124 -1.06 22.68 17.12
N HIS A 125 -2.37 22.55 17.01
CA HIS A 125 -3.27 22.25 18.14
C HIS A 125 -3.86 20.84 18.00
N SER A 126 -4.49 20.35 19.03
CA SER A 126 -5.22 19.07 19.00
C SER A 126 -6.42 19.15 18.05
N ALA A 127 -6.73 18.04 17.40
CA ALA A 127 -7.88 17.93 16.51
C ALA A 127 -8.48 16.53 16.58
N ASN A 128 -9.78 16.45 16.30
CA ASN A 128 -10.46 15.18 16.09
C ASN A 128 -10.44 14.85 14.60
N HIS A 129 -9.89 13.70 14.24
CA HIS A 129 -9.83 13.21 12.88
C HIS A 129 -10.18 11.72 12.84
N THR A 130 -11.08 11.35 11.96
CA THR A 130 -11.35 9.96 11.64
C THR A 130 -10.51 9.58 10.44
N ILE A 131 -9.62 8.63 10.62
CA ILE A 131 -8.74 8.12 9.54
C ILE A 131 -9.62 7.45 8.48
N MET A 132 -9.26 7.64 7.21
CA MET A 132 -9.95 6.99 6.10
C MET A 132 -9.87 5.45 6.19
N PHE A 133 -10.76 4.76 5.50
CA PHE A 133 -10.70 3.31 5.39
C PHE A 133 -9.42 2.85 4.65
N ASP A 134 -8.96 1.62 4.93
CA ASP A 134 -7.87 1.00 4.17
C ASP A 134 -8.41 0.41 2.85
N ARG A 135 -8.08 1.07 1.74
CA ARG A 135 -8.50 0.65 0.38
C ARG A 135 -7.87 -0.68 -0.04
N ILE A 136 -6.71 -1.03 0.49
CA ILE A 136 -6.02 -2.28 0.19
C ILE A 136 -6.65 -3.44 0.96
N GLU A 137 -6.99 -3.23 2.23
CA GLU A 137 -7.76 -4.22 2.99
C GLU A 137 -9.13 -4.45 2.34
N ALA A 138 -9.88 -3.40 2.01
CA ALA A 138 -11.15 -3.52 1.31
C ALA A 138 -11.01 -4.26 -0.03
N GLY A 139 -10.00 -3.91 -0.85
CA GLY A 139 -9.68 -4.57 -2.10
C GLY A 139 -9.39 -6.06 -1.92
N THR A 140 -8.67 -6.44 -0.85
CA THR A 140 -8.36 -7.83 -0.53
C THR A 140 -9.65 -8.65 -0.29
N TYR A 141 -10.64 -8.12 0.43
CA TYR A 141 -11.93 -8.81 0.63
C TYR A 141 -12.77 -8.88 -0.67
N LEU A 142 -12.69 -7.87 -1.53
CA LEU A 142 -13.33 -7.92 -2.83
C LEU A 142 -12.71 -9.02 -3.72
N VAL A 143 -11.38 -9.15 -3.73
CA VAL A 143 -10.69 -10.23 -4.43
C VAL A 143 -11.04 -11.59 -3.83
N ALA A 144 -11.10 -11.72 -2.49
CA ALA A 144 -11.55 -12.95 -1.84
C ALA A 144 -12.93 -13.38 -2.34
N ALA A 145 -13.89 -12.45 -2.40
CA ALA A 145 -15.24 -12.74 -2.90
C ALA A 145 -15.24 -13.10 -4.40
N ALA A 146 -14.40 -12.44 -5.22
CA ALA A 146 -14.26 -12.78 -6.64
C ALA A 146 -13.82 -14.24 -6.82
N MET A 147 -12.81 -14.68 -6.07
CA MET A 147 -12.21 -16.01 -6.17
C MET A 147 -13.10 -17.12 -5.57
N THR A 148 -13.74 -16.86 -4.43
CA THR A 148 -14.52 -17.87 -3.70
C THR A 148 -16.00 -17.95 -4.13
N GLY A 149 -16.49 -16.92 -4.80
CA GLY A 149 -17.90 -16.76 -5.17
C GLY A 149 -18.76 -16.20 -4.03
N GLY A 150 -20.02 -15.93 -4.34
CA GLY A 150 -20.97 -15.39 -3.35
C GLY A 150 -21.11 -13.87 -3.41
N LYS A 151 -21.50 -13.26 -2.28
CA LYS A 151 -21.75 -11.82 -2.18
C LYS A 151 -21.08 -11.25 -0.94
N VAL A 152 -20.31 -10.20 -1.12
CA VAL A 152 -19.68 -9.41 -0.02
C VAL A 152 -20.05 -7.94 -0.17
N VAL A 153 -20.28 -7.27 0.96
CA VAL A 153 -20.52 -5.82 1.04
C VAL A 153 -19.45 -5.20 1.93
N CYS A 154 -18.60 -4.36 1.33
CA CYS A 154 -17.69 -3.48 2.06
C CYS A 154 -18.43 -2.19 2.38
N ARG A 155 -18.54 -1.85 3.66
CA ARG A 155 -19.20 -0.62 4.15
C ARG A 155 -18.17 0.40 4.62
N ASN A 156 -18.56 1.68 4.65
CA ASN A 156 -17.70 2.80 5.04
C ASN A 156 -16.47 2.92 4.12
N VAL A 157 -16.64 2.62 2.84
CA VAL A 157 -15.63 2.72 1.80
C VAL A 157 -16.08 3.70 0.73
N ASP A 158 -15.16 4.52 0.25
CA ASP A 158 -15.38 5.45 -0.86
C ASP A 158 -14.87 4.81 -2.16
N PRO A 159 -15.77 4.38 -3.08
CA PRO A 159 -15.37 3.71 -4.31
C PRO A 159 -14.47 4.55 -5.22
N THR A 160 -14.56 5.88 -5.15
CA THR A 160 -13.74 6.78 -5.98
C THR A 160 -12.25 6.69 -5.67
N LYS A 161 -11.89 6.20 -4.48
CA LYS A 161 -10.51 5.96 -4.06
C LYS A 161 -9.97 4.59 -4.47
N MET A 162 -10.80 3.75 -5.09
CA MET A 162 -10.50 2.38 -5.47
C MET A 162 -10.77 2.08 -6.95
N GLU A 163 -10.92 3.09 -7.79
CA GLU A 163 -11.35 2.95 -9.19
C GLU A 163 -10.51 1.93 -9.97
N ALA A 164 -9.18 1.99 -9.89
CA ALA A 164 -8.30 1.05 -10.59
C ALA A 164 -8.53 -0.42 -10.16
N ILE A 165 -8.79 -0.66 -8.87
CA ILE A 165 -9.08 -2.00 -8.33
C ILE A 165 -10.46 -2.47 -8.83
N ILE A 166 -11.48 -1.60 -8.74
CA ILE A 166 -12.84 -1.90 -9.18
C ILE A 166 -12.88 -2.22 -10.66
N GLN A 167 -12.19 -1.44 -11.50
CA GLN A 167 -12.12 -1.68 -12.94
C GLN A 167 -11.52 -3.05 -13.27
N LYS A 168 -10.44 -3.43 -12.60
CA LYS A 168 -9.83 -4.75 -12.81
C LYS A 168 -10.73 -5.91 -12.34
N LEU A 169 -11.49 -5.72 -11.28
CA LEU A 169 -12.50 -6.70 -10.85
C LEU A 169 -13.65 -6.81 -11.86
N LEU A 170 -14.12 -5.69 -12.43
CA LEU A 170 -15.13 -5.70 -13.50
C LEU A 170 -14.61 -6.42 -14.76
N GLU A 171 -13.34 -6.19 -15.15
CA GLU A 171 -12.68 -6.92 -16.24
C GLU A 171 -12.62 -8.42 -15.98
N CYS A 172 -12.47 -8.87 -14.71
CA CYS A 172 -12.56 -10.29 -14.34
C CYS A 172 -13.96 -10.88 -14.55
N GLY A 173 -14.98 -10.08 -14.85
CA GLY A 173 -16.36 -10.52 -15.09
C GLY A 173 -17.24 -10.62 -13.86
N VAL A 174 -16.80 -10.13 -12.70
CA VAL A 174 -17.65 -10.07 -11.51
C VAL A 174 -18.61 -8.86 -11.55
N HIS A 175 -19.73 -8.97 -10.86
CA HIS A 175 -20.68 -7.88 -10.76
C HIS A 175 -20.39 -7.00 -9.54
N ILE A 176 -20.26 -5.68 -9.76
CA ILE A 176 -20.02 -4.70 -8.70
C ILE A 176 -21.09 -3.61 -8.74
N GLU A 177 -21.70 -3.34 -7.60
CA GLU A 177 -22.57 -2.20 -7.35
C GLU A 177 -21.93 -1.31 -6.28
N SER A 178 -21.91 0.01 -6.51
CA SER A 178 -21.32 0.98 -5.58
C SER A 178 -22.35 2.04 -5.18
N THR A 179 -22.28 2.46 -3.92
CA THR A 179 -22.89 3.68 -3.41
C THR A 179 -21.79 4.65 -3.01
N LYS A 180 -22.13 5.80 -2.43
CA LYS A 180 -21.11 6.74 -1.93
C LYS A 180 -20.24 6.17 -0.79
N GLU A 181 -20.75 5.17 -0.06
CA GLU A 181 -20.14 4.66 1.18
C GLU A 181 -20.06 3.13 1.22
N SER A 182 -20.30 2.46 0.11
CA SER A 182 -20.22 1.00 0.06
C SER A 182 -19.93 0.45 -1.32
N ILE A 183 -19.31 -0.72 -1.35
CA ILE A 183 -19.09 -1.53 -2.54
C ILE A 183 -19.67 -2.92 -2.29
N THR A 184 -20.54 -3.38 -3.17
CA THR A 184 -21.08 -4.73 -3.18
C THR A 184 -20.51 -5.50 -4.36
N ILE A 185 -19.89 -6.64 -4.11
CA ILE A 185 -19.43 -7.58 -5.13
C ILE A 185 -20.29 -8.85 -5.11
N LYS A 186 -20.59 -9.37 -6.30
CA LYS A 186 -21.19 -10.70 -6.50
C LYS A 186 -20.36 -11.46 -7.54
N SER A 187 -20.05 -12.71 -7.25
CA SER A 187 -19.30 -13.60 -8.13
C SER A 187 -19.90 -15.00 -8.15
N ASP A 188 -19.89 -15.64 -9.30
CA ASP A 188 -20.23 -17.06 -9.50
C ASP A 188 -18.99 -17.96 -9.66
N LYS A 189 -17.80 -17.45 -9.35
CA LYS A 189 -16.47 -18.05 -9.53
C LYS A 189 -15.97 -18.17 -10.97
N LYS A 190 -16.75 -17.76 -11.97
CA LYS A 190 -16.33 -17.77 -13.37
C LYS A 190 -15.59 -16.48 -13.69
N ILE A 191 -14.38 -16.37 -13.16
CA ILE A 191 -13.55 -15.18 -13.34
C ILE A 191 -12.58 -15.36 -14.51
N LYS A 192 -12.33 -14.27 -15.22
CA LYS A 192 -11.35 -14.20 -16.31
C LYS A 192 -10.03 -13.60 -15.79
N ALA A 193 -8.92 -14.09 -16.32
CA ALA A 193 -7.62 -13.52 -16.03
C ALA A 193 -7.52 -12.08 -16.57
N VAL A 194 -6.81 -11.22 -15.85
CA VAL A 194 -6.64 -9.81 -16.18
C VAL A 194 -5.19 -9.40 -16.22
N ASN A 195 -4.89 -8.44 -17.10
CA ASN A 195 -3.57 -7.82 -17.19
C ASN A 195 -3.49 -6.60 -16.30
N ILE A 196 -2.37 -6.48 -15.59
CA ILE A 196 -2.12 -5.41 -14.62
C ILE A 196 -0.72 -4.83 -14.85
N THR A 197 -0.63 -3.51 -14.78
CA THR A 197 0.64 -2.81 -14.62
C THR A 197 0.52 -1.92 -13.38
N THR A 198 1.38 -2.14 -12.39
CA THR A 198 1.40 -1.31 -11.19
C THR A 198 1.89 0.09 -11.52
N ALA A 199 1.30 1.10 -10.89
CA ALA A 199 1.69 2.51 -11.08
C ALA A 199 1.30 3.33 -9.83
N PRO A 200 1.93 4.51 -9.62
CA PRO A 200 1.48 5.46 -8.62
C PRO A 200 0.01 5.85 -8.83
N TYR A 201 -0.66 6.22 -7.75
CA TYR A 201 -2.07 6.63 -7.81
C TYR A 201 -2.29 7.79 -8.83
N PRO A 202 -3.35 7.75 -9.66
CA PRO A 202 -4.51 6.86 -9.59
C PRO A 202 -4.36 5.53 -10.35
N GLY A 203 -3.15 5.14 -10.74
CA GLY A 203 -2.88 3.85 -11.36
C GLY A 203 -3.11 2.66 -10.41
N PHE A 204 -2.88 1.45 -10.91
CA PHE A 204 -3.11 0.24 -10.14
C PHE A 204 -2.07 0.10 -9.00
N PRO A 205 -2.51 0.00 -7.73
CA PRO A 205 -1.59 0.01 -6.59
C PRO A 205 -0.77 -1.28 -6.53
N THR A 206 0.54 -1.13 -6.38
CA THR A 206 1.46 -2.26 -6.19
C THR A 206 1.07 -3.13 -4.98
N ASP A 207 0.38 -2.58 -3.99
CA ASP A 207 -0.11 -3.29 -2.80
C ASP A 207 -1.29 -4.23 -3.07
N MET A 208 -1.87 -4.22 -4.26
CA MET A 208 -2.87 -5.19 -4.72
C MET A 208 -2.30 -6.23 -5.70
N GLN A 209 -1.04 -6.14 -6.06
CA GLN A 209 -0.38 -7.01 -7.01
C GLN A 209 -0.48 -8.49 -6.61
N ALA A 210 -0.13 -8.85 -5.37
CA ALA A 210 -0.12 -10.23 -4.90
C ALA A 210 -1.53 -10.85 -4.84
N GLN A 211 -2.55 -10.07 -4.47
CA GLN A 211 -3.94 -10.50 -4.41
C GLN A 211 -4.48 -10.82 -5.81
N PHE A 212 -4.20 -9.96 -6.79
CA PHE A 212 -4.60 -10.21 -8.17
C PHE A 212 -3.76 -11.30 -8.85
N MET A 213 -2.51 -11.50 -8.42
CA MET A 213 -1.73 -12.66 -8.84
C MET A 213 -2.41 -13.95 -8.37
N ALA A 214 -2.81 -14.03 -7.10
CA ALA A 214 -3.57 -15.15 -6.58
C ALA A 214 -4.90 -15.35 -7.34
N LEU A 215 -5.62 -14.26 -7.67
CA LEU A 215 -6.83 -14.34 -8.50
C LEU A 215 -6.55 -14.95 -9.87
N ASN A 216 -5.53 -14.47 -10.57
CA ASN A 216 -5.19 -14.96 -11.90
C ASN A 216 -4.78 -16.45 -11.90
N THR A 217 -4.30 -17.02 -10.77
CA THR A 217 -3.95 -18.45 -10.70
C THR A 217 -5.13 -19.38 -10.85
N VAL A 218 -6.36 -18.91 -10.62
CA VAL A 218 -7.61 -19.70 -10.72
C VAL A 218 -8.60 -19.09 -11.71
N ALA A 219 -8.20 -18.07 -12.45
CA ALA A 219 -9.03 -17.40 -13.44
C ALA A 219 -8.89 -18.08 -14.82
N ASP A 220 -9.94 -18.03 -15.63
CA ASP A 220 -9.90 -18.53 -17.01
C ASP A 220 -8.98 -17.67 -17.88
N GLY A 221 -8.02 -18.31 -18.55
CA GLY A 221 -7.09 -17.69 -19.47
C GLY A 221 -5.70 -17.43 -18.92
N VAL A 222 -5.03 -16.43 -19.49
CA VAL A 222 -3.66 -16.00 -19.14
C VAL A 222 -3.69 -14.54 -18.75
N GLY A 223 -3.14 -14.22 -17.59
CA GLY A 223 -2.99 -12.84 -17.13
C GLY A 223 -1.52 -12.46 -17.01
N GLU A 224 -1.21 -11.20 -17.28
CA GLU A 224 0.12 -10.63 -17.12
C GLU A 224 0.12 -9.57 -16.02
N ILE A 225 1.08 -9.65 -15.11
CA ILE A 225 1.28 -8.64 -14.06
C ILE A 225 2.67 -8.06 -14.19
N THR A 226 2.75 -6.77 -14.56
CA THR A 226 3.99 -6.01 -14.63
C THR A 226 4.13 -5.17 -13.37
N GLU A 227 5.19 -5.41 -12.60
CA GLU A 227 5.54 -4.63 -11.41
C GLU A 227 6.53 -3.53 -11.78
N SER A 228 6.12 -2.26 -11.64
CA SER A 228 6.92 -1.10 -12.01
C SER A 228 7.43 -0.29 -10.83
N ILE A 229 6.99 -0.62 -9.59
CA ILE A 229 7.29 0.16 -8.38
C ILE A 229 8.43 -0.47 -7.59
N PHE A 230 8.41 -1.81 -7.42
CA PHE A 230 9.40 -2.53 -6.63
C PHE A 230 10.06 -3.65 -7.44
N GLU A 231 11.38 -3.62 -7.53
CA GLU A 231 12.16 -4.53 -8.35
C GLU A 231 12.14 -6.00 -7.90
N ASN A 232 11.78 -6.26 -6.64
CA ASN A 232 11.87 -7.61 -6.04
C ASN A 232 10.53 -8.08 -5.43
N ARG A 233 9.39 -7.69 -6.02
CA ARG A 233 8.07 -7.95 -5.43
C ARG A 233 7.39 -9.25 -5.93
N PHE A 234 8.15 -10.19 -6.48
CA PHE A 234 7.65 -11.50 -6.94
C PHE A 234 8.11 -12.68 -6.08
N MET A 235 8.63 -12.45 -4.88
CA MET A 235 9.10 -13.52 -4.00
C MET A 235 8.04 -14.57 -3.63
N HIS A 236 6.77 -14.18 -3.59
CA HIS A 236 5.64 -15.06 -3.30
C HIS A 236 5.26 -15.99 -4.47
N VAL A 237 5.78 -15.76 -5.67
CA VAL A 237 5.52 -16.62 -6.83
C VAL A 237 5.94 -18.07 -6.54
N GLN A 238 7.09 -18.26 -5.93
CA GLN A 238 7.57 -19.62 -5.58
C GLN A 238 6.62 -20.34 -4.62
N GLU A 239 5.99 -19.59 -3.71
CA GLU A 239 5.03 -20.17 -2.78
C GLU A 239 3.68 -20.50 -3.47
N LEU A 240 3.22 -19.68 -4.42
CA LEU A 240 2.06 -20.01 -5.26
C LEU A 240 2.35 -21.21 -6.17
N GLN A 241 3.55 -21.31 -6.74
CA GLN A 241 3.96 -22.49 -7.52
C GLN A 241 3.97 -23.78 -6.69
N ARG A 242 4.31 -23.72 -5.39
CA ARG A 242 4.18 -24.86 -4.46
C ARG A 242 2.73 -25.30 -4.27
N MET A 243 1.78 -24.39 -4.47
CA MET A 243 0.34 -24.68 -4.46
C MET A 243 -0.19 -25.14 -5.83
N GLY A 244 0.69 -25.33 -6.82
CA GLY A 244 0.35 -25.80 -8.17
C GLY A 244 0.09 -24.68 -9.18
N ALA A 245 0.31 -23.41 -8.83
CA ALA A 245 0.13 -22.30 -9.79
C ALA A 245 1.19 -22.37 -10.91
N VAL A 246 0.77 -22.07 -12.13
CA VAL A 246 1.64 -21.97 -13.31
C VAL A 246 1.96 -20.50 -13.59
N ILE A 247 3.16 -20.10 -13.18
CA ILE A 247 3.63 -18.70 -13.26
C ILE A 247 5.04 -18.66 -13.82
N ASP A 248 5.24 -17.90 -14.90
CA ASP A 248 6.53 -17.62 -15.51
C ASP A 248 6.91 -16.15 -15.26
N ILE A 249 8.14 -15.89 -14.78
CA ILE A 249 8.63 -14.53 -14.58
C ILE A 249 9.59 -14.16 -15.71
N LYS A 250 9.33 -13.02 -16.36
CA LYS A 250 10.20 -12.40 -17.37
C LYS A 250 10.50 -10.96 -16.95
N HIS A 251 11.70 -10.70 -16.45
CA HIS A 251 12.11 -9.40 -15.92
C HIS A 251 11.17 -8.94 -14.77
N ASN A 252 10.41 -7.89 -15.00
CA ASN A 252 9.45 -7.32 -14.05
C ASN A 252 7.99 -7.73 -14.36
N THR A 253 7.77 -8.75 -15.17
CA THR A 253 6.44 -9.23 -15.57
C THR A 253 6.28 -10.69 -15.20
N ALA A 254 5.21 -11.02 -14.49
CA ALA A 254 4.75 -12.37 -14.25
C ALA A 254 3.64 -12.72 -15.24
N ILE A 255 3.77 -13.87 -15.90
CA ILE A 255 2.75 -14.44 -16.81
C ILE A 255 2.12 -15.60 -16.04
N ILE A 256 0.82 -15.49 -15.75
CA ILE A 256 0.07 -16.42 -14.92
C ILE A 256 -0.94 -17.15 -15.80
N ARG A 257 -0.88 -18.48 -15.82
CA ARG A 257 -1.91 -19.31 -16.46
C ARG A 257 -2.86 -19.79 -15.37
N GLY A 258 -4.15 -19.57 -15.58
CA GLY A 258 -5.15 -20.03 -14.63
C GLY A 258 -5.27 -21.55 -14.64
N GLU A 259 -5.41 -22.13 -13.48
CA GLU A 259 -5.59 -23.55 -13.23
C GLU A 259 -6.98 -23.80 -12.62
N GLU A 260 -7.57 -24.94 -12.93
CA GLU A 260 -8.89 -25.29 -12.38
C GLU A 260 -8.86 -25.37 -10.84
N ASN A 261 -7.74 -25.82 -10.27
CA ASN A 261 -7.57 -26.00 -8.84
C ASN A 261 -6.14 -25.73 -8.40
N LEU A 262 -5.99 -25.11 -7.25
CA LEU A 262 -4.76 -25.11 -6.48
C LEU A 262 -4.81 -26.23 -5.44
N GLU A 263 -3.65 -26.69 -5.00
CA GLU A 263 -3.50 -27.69 -3.95
C GLU A 263 -3.03 -27.03 -2.65
N GLY A 264 -3.57 -27.52 -1.53
CA GLY A 264 -3.13 -27.08 -0.21
C GLY A 264 -1.68 -27.47 0.05
N ALA A 265 -0.87 -26.50 0.52
CA ALA A 265 0.54 -26.70 0.78
C ALA A 265 0.98 -25.95 2.03
N ARG A 266 2.17 -26.32 2.57
CA ARG A 266 2.85 -25.50 3.56
C ARG A 266 3.69 -24.47 2.82
N VAL A 267 3.34 -23.18 3.03
CA VAL A 267 3.93 -22.01 2.35
C VAL A 267 4.38 -20.97 3.36
N MET A 268 5.24 -20.07 2.93
CA MET A 268 5.85 -19.06 3.80
C MET A 268 5.46 -17.65 3.36
N ALA A 269 4.95 -16.86 4.29
CA ALA A 269 4.74 -15.44 4.08
C ALA A 269 6.08 -14.71 3.89
N THR A 270 6.25 -14.02 2.78
CA THR A 270 7.48 -13.28 2.44
C THR A 270 7.41 -11.81 2.80
N ASP A 271 6.24 -11.23 2.75
CA ASP A 271 5.93 -9.83 3.08
C ASP A 271 4.44 -9.66 3.39
N LEU A 272 4.04 -8.45 3.77
CA LEU A 272 2.67 -8.10 4.16
C LEU A 272 1.62 -8.47 3.08
N ARG A 273 1.82 -8.07 1.83
CA ARG A 273 0.82 -8.23 0.77
C ARG A 273 0.87 -9.62 0.13
N ALA A 274 2.07 -10.18 0.01
CA ALA A 274 2.26 -11.59 -0.36
C ALA A 274 1.52 -12.52 0.60
N SER A 275 1.58 -12.25 1.91
CA SER A 275 0.85 -13.00 2.93
C SER A 275 -0.65 -13.04 2.65
N ALA A 276 -1.25 -11.88 2.34
CA ALA A 276 -2.66 -11.79 1.97
C ALA A 276 -2.97 -12.57 0.69
N GLY A 277 -2.13 -12.46 -0.35
CA GLY A 277 -2.27 -13.25 -1.58
C GLY A 277 -2.25 -14.75 -1.34
N LEU A 278 -1.36 -15.24 -0.46
CA LEU A 278 -1.30 -16.66 -0.08
C LEU A 278 -2.55 -17.11 0.72
N VAL A 279 -3.08 -16.24 1.59
CA VAL A 279 -4.36 -16.54 2.26
C VAL A 279 -5.47 -16.69 1.22
N LEU A 280 -5.58 -15.78 0.25
CA LEU A 280 -6.59 -15.86 -0.81
C LEU A 280 -6.45 -17.15 -1.64
N ALA A 281 -5.23 -17.51 -2.03
CA ALA A 281 -4.96 -18.78 -2.71
C ALA A 281 -5.38 -19.98 -1.86
N GLY A 282 -5.09 -19.96 -0.55
CA GLY A 282 -5.49 -20.99 0.40
C GLY A 282 -7.01 -21.15 0.54
N LEU A 283 -7.80 -20.07 0.39
CA LEU A 283 -9.27 -20.14 0.44
C LEU A 283 -9.88 -20.96 -0.71
N VAL A 284 -9.20 -21.08 -1.83
CA VAL A 284 -9.68 -21.79 -3.04
C VAL A 284 -8.91 -23.07 -3.32
N ALA A 285 -7.81 -23.35 -2.61
CA ALA A 285 -7.02 -24.55 -2.77
C ALA A 285 -7.76 -25.79 -2.21
N LYS A 286 -7.56 -26.95 -2.84
CA LYS A 286 -8.02 -28.24 -2.31
C LYS A 286 -7.12 -28.68 -1.15
N GLY A 287 -7.72 -29.20 -0.08
CA GLY A 287 -7.01 -29.67 1.09
C GLY A 287 -6.72 -28.55 2.11
N THR A 288 -5.59 -28.60 2.76
CA THR A 288 -5.21 -27.65 3.81
C THR A 288 -3.96 -26.87 3.43
N THR A 289 -4.05 -25.53 3.48
CA THR A 289 -2.89 -24.67 3.33
C THR A 289 -2.43 -24.17 4.70
N GLN A 290 -1.16 -24.35 5.01
CA GLN A 290 -0.52 -23.80 6.21
C GLN A 290 0.40 -22.65 5.79
N ILE A 291 0.21 -21.48 6.38
CA ILE A 291 1.03 -20.29 6.09
C ILE A 291 1.87 -19.95 7.31
N ASP A 292 3.18 -20.08 7.16
CA ASP A 292 4.14 -19.73 8.21
C ASP A 292 4.53 -18.25 8.14
N ARG A 293 5.12 -17.73 9.23
CA ARG A 293 5.61 -16.33 9.36
C ARG A 293 4.53 -15.28 9.20
N ILE A 294 3.33 -15.54 9.68
CA ILE A 294 2.15 -14.67 9.57
C ILE A 294 2.30 -13.32 10.27
N TYR A 295 3.34 -13.11 11.07
CA TYR A 295 3.65 -11.77 11.65
C TYR A 295 3.80 -10.69 10.56
N HIS A 296 4.10 -11.05 9.33
CA HIS A 296 4.07 -10.14 8.20
C HIS A 296 2.65 -9.64 7.91
N LEU A 297 1.65 -10.54 7.99
CA LEU A 297 0.23 -10.23 7.77
C LEU A 297 -0.31 -9.28 8.85
N ASP A 298 0.06 -9.54 10.12
CA ASP A 298 -0.41 -8.78 11.28
C ASP A 298 0.00 -7.30 11.27
N ARG A 299 0.95 -6.93 10.41
CA ARG A 299 1.39 -5.53 10.25
C ARG A 299 0.37 -4.64 9.55
N GLY A 300 -0.60 -5.18 8.84
CA GLY A 300 -1.55 -4.38 8.07
C GLY A 300 -2.94 -5.01 7.88
N TYR A 301 -3.21 -6.14 8.54
CA TYR A 301 -4.54 -6.74 8.57
C TYR A 301 -4.91 -7.08 10.01
N GLU A 302 -5.88 -6.36 10.54
CA GLU A 302 -6.42 -6.61 11.86
C GLU A 302 -7.37 -7.82 11.82
N ASP A 303 -7.07 -8.86 12.59
CA ASP A 303 -7.91 -10.05 12.78
C ASP A 303 -8.47 -10.63 11.46
N LEU A 304 -7.59 -10.77 10.43
CA LEU A 304 -8.01 -11.22 9.09
C LEU A 304 -8.77 -12.56 9.15
N GLU A 305 -8.27 -13.52 9.93
CA GLU A 305 -8.91 -14.82 10.11
C GLU A 305 -10.31 -14.72 10.72
N ALA A 306 -10.50 -13.84 11.70
CA ALA A 306 -11.82 -13.63 12.31
C ALA A 306 -12.79 -12.98 11.33
N LYS A 307 -12.34 -11.99 10.54
CA LYS A 307 -13.15 -11.32 9.52
C LYS A 307 -13.54 -12.30 8.40
N LEU A 308 -12.60 -13.09 7.89
CA LEU A 308 -12.87 -14.08 6.84
C LEU A 308 -13.80 -15.20 7.33
N ASN A 309 -13.64 -15.68 8.57
CA ASN A 309 -14.56 -16.68 9.16
C ASN A 309 -15.99 -16.15 9.25
N ARG A 310 -16.21 -14.87 9.57
CA ARG A 310 -17.56 -14.25 9.56
C ARG A 310 -18.15 -14.19 8.16
N LEU A 311 -17.32 -14.22 7.12
CA LEU A 311 -17.73 -14.29 5.72
C LEU A 311 -17.91 -15.75 5.23
N GLY A 312 -17.68 -16.76 6.07
CA GLY A 312 -17.90 -18.17 5.76
C GLY A 312 -16.61 -18.93 5.39
N ALA A 313 -15.44 -18.36 5.54
CA ALA A 313 -14.18 -19.08 5.38
C ALA A 313 -13.97 -20.07 6.54
N ASN A 314 -13.10 -21.06 6.31
CA ASN A 314 -12.61 -21.97 7.35
C ASN A 314 -11.11 -21.75 7.53
N ILE A 315 -10.75 -20.79 8.35
CA ILE A 315 -9.37 -20.40 8.63
C ILE A 315 -9.14 -20.27 10.12
N LYS A 316 -8.00 -20.70 10.61
CA LYS A 316 -7.63 -20.61 12.02
C LYS A 316 -6.16 -20.27 12.18
N ARG A 317 -5.85 -19.53 13.22
CA ARG A 317 -4.48 -19.32 13.66
C ARG A 317 -4.04 -20.53 14.49
N VAL A 318 -2.85 -21.04 14.19
CA VAL A 318 -2.21 -22.12 14.94
C VAL A 318 -0.94 -21.60 15.58
N SER A 319 -0.62 -22.07 16.78
CA SER A 319 0.60 -21.71 17.54
C SER A 319 1.80 -22.51 17.06
#